data_1ce1be84ab82b0be6f513855ff87f63d
#
_entry.id   1ce1be84ab82b0be6f513855ff87f63d
#
_cell.length_a   1.000
_cell.length_b   1.000
_cell.length_c   1.000
_cell.angle_alpha   90.00
_cell.angle_beta   90.00
_cell.angle_gamma   90.00
#
_symmetry.space_group_name_H-M   'P 1'
#
loop_
_entity.id
_entity.type
_entity.pdbx_description
1 polymer ?
#
loop_
_entity_poly.entity_id
_entity_poly.type
_entity_poly.pdbx_seq_one_letter_code
_entity_poly.pdbx_strand_id
1 'polypeptide(L)' 'MAGHSKWAQIKRKKAANDLKRGKLISKHLRAIQAAARAGGSPYPEANVQLRNAIEAARADDVPMENIERLLQK' A
#
# COMPACT_ATOMS: atom_id res chain seq x y z
N MET A 1 33.43 2.12 8.60
CA MET A 1 33.14 2.34 7.20
C MET A 1 31.68 2.72 6.99
N ALA A 2 31.47 3.80 6.27
CA ALA A 2 30.13 4.35 6.05
C ALA A 2 29.19 3.38 5.36
N GLY A 3 29.71 2.61 4.40
CA GLY A 3 28.89 1.64 3.67
C GLY A 3 28.34 0.53 4.55
N HIS A 4 29.11 0.06 5.49
CA HIS A 4 28.69 -0.97 6.43
C HIS A 4 27.64 -0.46 7.39
N SER A 5 27.83 0.74 7.94
CA SER A 5 26.86 1.35 8.84
C SER A 5 25.53 1.58 8.15
N LYS A 6 25.59 2.03 6.91
CA LYS A 6 24.41 2.27 6.10
C LYS A 6 23.62 0.98 5.85
N TRP A 7 24.34 -0.09 5.56
CA TRP A 7 23.74 -1.41 5.37
C TRP A 7 23.03 -1.89 6.62
N ALA A 8 23.71 -1.78 7.75
CA ALA A 8 23.14 -2.22 9.03
C ALA A 8 21.90 -1.40 9.38
N GLN A 9 21.94 -0.10 9.15
CA GLN A 9 20.81 0.78 9.40
C GLN A 9 19.62 0.45 8.51
N ILE A 10 19.88 0.14 7.25
CA ILE A 10 18.83 -0.24 6.32
C ILE A 10 18.19 -1.55 6.77
N LYS A 11 18.98 -2.51 7.21
CA LYS A 11 18.48 -3.78 7.72
C LYS A 11 17.61 -3.59 8.95
N ARG A 12 18.05 -2.75 9.89
CA ARG A 12 17.29 -2.47 11.10
C ARG A 12 15.99 -1.75 10.78
N LYS A 13 16.03 -0.78 9.90
CA LYS A 13 14.84 -0.06 9.47
C LYS A 13 13.83 -1.01 8.83
N LYS A 14 14.31 -1.94 8.03
CA LYS A 14 13.45 -2.90 7.37
C LYS A 14 12.74 -3.78 8.38
N ALA A 15 13.46 -4.26 9.39
CA ALA A 15 12.86 -5.09 10.43
C ALA A 15 11.86 -4.31 11.27
N ALA A 16 12.20 -3.08 11.66
CA ALA A 16 11.31 -2.24 12.43
C ALA A 16 10.10 -1.80 11.62
N ASN A 17 10.31 -1.52 10.33
CA ASN A 17 9.25 -1.06 9.45
C ASN A 17 8.26 -2.16 9.09
N ASP A 18 8.64 -3.44 9.21
CA ASP A 18 7.73 -4.53 8.90
C ASP A 18 6.50 -4.53 9.81
N LEU A 19 6.66 -4.16 11.07
CA LEU A 19 5.53 -4.03 12.00
C LEU A 19 4.64 -2.86 11.63
N LYS A 20 5.24 -1.72 11.29
CA LYS A 20 4.50 -0.55 10.86
C LYS A 20 3.90 -0.75 9.47
N ARG A 21 4.60 -1.50 8.64
CA ARG A 21 4.17 -1.78 7.27
C ARG A 21 2.86 -2.55 7.23
N GLY A 22 2.68 -3.51 8.15
CA GLY A 22 1.42 -4.24 8.24
C GLY A 22 0.24 -3.32 8.48
N LYS A 23 0.40 -2.35 9.40
CA LYS A 23 -0.64 -1.37 9.69
C LYS A 23 -0.87 -0.44 8.50
N LEU A 24 0.20 -0.04 7.84
CA LEU A 24 0.12 0.83 6.68
C LEU A 24 -0.62 0.15 5.52
N ILE A 25 -0.30 -1.11 5.27
CA ILE A 25 -0.98 -1.90 4.24
C ILE A 25 -2.47 -1.99 4.55
N SER A 26 -2.84 -2.31 5.79
CA SER A 26 -4.23 -2.39 6.21
C SER A 26 -4.95 -1.06 6.00
N LYS A 27 -4.28 0.04 6.34
CA LYS A 27 -4.84 1.38 6.18
C LYS A 27 -5.12 1.69 4.70
N HIS A 28 -4.16 1.35 3.84
CA HIS A 28 -4.34 1.54 2.39
C HIS A 28 -5.46 0.67 1.83
N LEU A 29 -5.54 -0.57 2.26
CA LEU A 29 -6.59 -1.47 1.79
C LEU A 29 -7.97 -0.95 2.19
N ARG A 30 -8.12 -0.41 3.40
CA ARG A 30 -9.37 0.22 3.83
C ARG A 30 -9.70 1.44 3.00
N ALA A 31 -8.69 2.26 2.70
CA ALA A 31 -8.89 3.45 1.88
C ALA A 31 -9.32 3.07 0.46
N ILE A 32 -8.72 2.04 -0.10
CA ILE A 32 -9.08 1.53 -1.42
C ILE A 32 -10.51 1.01 -1.43
N GLN A 33 -10.89 0.26 -0.41
CA GLN A 33 -12.25 -0.27 -0.28
C GLN A 33 -13.27 0.86 -0.16
N ALA A 34 -12.98 1.86 0.65
CA ALA A 34 -13.84 3.02 0.81
C ALA A 34 -13.96 3.79 -0.51
N ALA A 35 -12.86 3.96 -1.23
CA ALA A 35 -12.86 4.65 -2.51
C ALA A 35 -13.67 3.89 -3.56
N ALA A 36 -13.60 2.57 -3.56
CA ALA A 36 -14.37 1.74 -4.49
C ALA A 36 -15.86 1.94 -4.25
N ARG A 37 -16.27 1.99 -2.98
CA ARG A 37 -17.68 2.22 -2.63
C ARG A 37 -18.12 3.64 -2.95
N ALA A 38 -17.31 4.62 -2.60
CA ALA A 38 -17.66 6.03 -2.79
C ALA A 38 -17.77 6.38 -4.26
N GLY A 39 -16.88 5.83 -5.10
CA GLY A 39 -16.89 6.09 -6.53
C GLY A 39 -17.84 5.21 -7.31
N GLY A 40 -18.45 4.23 -6.68
CA GLY A 40 -19.45 3.37 -7.30
C GLY A 40 -18.92 2.35 -8.30
N SER A 41 -17.61 2.10 -8.31
CA SER A 41 -17.03 1.13 -9.23
C SER A 41 -15.76 0.50 -8.65
N PRO A 42 -15.56 -0.82 -8.82
CA PRO A 42 -14.32 -1.47 -8.45
C PRO A 42 -13.22 -1.35 -9.51
N TYR A 43 -13.48 -0.63 -10.57
CA TYR A 43 -12.52 -0.47 -11.67
C TYR A 43 -11.86 0.90 -11.63
N PRO A 44 -10.50 0.96 -11.53
CA PRO A 44 -9.81 2.26 -11.47
C PRO A 44 -10.07 3.15 -12.68
N GLU A 45 -10.30 2.55 -13.85
CA GLU A 45 -10.58 3.30 -15.07
C GLU A 45 -11.88 4.09 -14.96
N ALA A 46 -12.81 3.61 -14.16
CA ALA A 46 -14.13 4.22 -14.00
C ALA A 46 -14.26 4.96 -12.66
N ASN A 47 -13.21 4.98 -11.85
CA ASN A 47 -13.29 5.54 -10.51
C ASN A 47 -11.99 6.25 -10.15
N VAL A 48 -11.97 7.57 -10.28
CA VAL A 48 -10.78 8.39 -10.03
C VAL A 48 -10.32 8.28 -8.58
N GLN A 49 -11.24 8.24 -7.63
CA GLN A 49 -10.90 8.10 -6.22
C GLN A 49 -10.19 6.78 -5.95
N LEU A 50 -10.67 5.71 -6.56
CA LEU A 50 -10.07 4.39 -6.43
C LEU A 50 -8.67 4.38 -7.05
N ARG A 51 -8.53 4.98 -8.22
CA ARG A 51 -7.25 5.08 -8.90
C ARG A 51 -6.22 5.81 -8.01
N ASN A 52 -6.62 6.94 -7.43
CA ASN A 52 -5.75 7.70 -6.56
C ASN A 52 -5.36 6.92 -5.30
N ALA A 53 -6.30 6.19 -4.73
CA ALA A 53 -6.03 5.36 -3.56
C ALA A 53 -5.06 4.23 -3.88
N ILE A 54 -5.20 3.62 -5.05
CA ILE A 54 -4.29 2.56 -5.50
C ILE A 54 -2.89 3.13 -5.74
N GLU A 55 -2.78 4.28 -6.37
CA GLU A 55 -1.49 4.92 -6.60
C GLU A 55 -0.78 5.25 -5.29
N ALA A 56 -1.52 5.76 -4.31
CA ALA A 56 -0.96 6.05 -3.00
C ALA A 56 -0.47 4.77 -2.32
N ALA A 57 -1.22 3.70 -2.43
CA ALA A 57 -0.83 2.41 -1.86
C ALA A 57 0.43 1.87 -2.52
N ARG A 58 0.53 1.98 -3.84
CA ARG A 58 1.71 1.52 -4.57
C ARG A 58 2.95 2.33 -4.22
N ALA A 59 2.78 3.63 -3.97
CA ALA A 59 3.88 4.48 -3.54
C ALA A 59 4.43 4.03 -2.19
N ASP A 60 3.61 3.43 -1.35
CA ASP A 60 4.01 2.88 -0.07
C ASP A 60 4.30 1.37 -0.14
N ASP A 61 4.53 0.85 -1.34
CA ASP A 61 4.93 -0.54 -1.59
C ASP A 61 3.89 -1.58 -1.16
N VAL A 62 2.62 -1.24 -1.21
CA VAL A 62 1.56 -2.23 -0.98
C VAL A 62 1.51 -3.17 -2.19
N PRO A 63 1.59 -4.50 -1.97
CA PRO A 63 1.58 -5.43 -3.10
C PRO A 63 0.28 -5.36 -3.90
N MET A 64 0.42 -5.32 -5.22
CA MET A 64 -0.75 -5.29 -6.11
C MET A 64 -1.65 -6.50 -5.91
N GLU A 65 -1.06 -7.63 -5.55
CA GLU A 65 -1.80 -8.84 -5.26
C GLU A 65 -2.86 -8.63 -4.19
N ASN A 66 -2.51 -7.90 -3.13
CA ASN A 66 -3.46 -7.60 -2.06
C ASN A 66 -4.56 -6.68 -2.54
N ILE A 67 -4.21 -5.71 -3.37
CA ILE A 67 -5.17 -4.76 -3.93
C ILE A 67 -6.15 -5.48 -4.86
N GLU A 68 -5.63 -6.31 -5.75
CA GLU A 68 -6.47 -7.07 -6.68
C GLU A 68 -7.42 -8.02 -5.96
N ARG A 69 -6.92 -8.70 -4.93
CA ARG A 69 -7.74 -9.60 -4.13
C ARG A 69 -8.88 -8.86 -3.46
N LEU A 70 -8.62 -7.67 -2.97
CA LEU A 70 -9.63 -6.84 -2.33
C LEU A 70 -10.72 -6.42 -3.32
N LEU A 71 -10.32 -6.05 -4.53
CA LEU A 71 -11.24 -5.56 -5.54
C LEU A 71 -12.07 -6.68 -6.20
N GLN A 72 -11.60 -7.92 -6.12
CA GLN A 72 -12.32 -9.06 -6.67
C GLN A 72 -13.51 -9.50 -5.81
N LYS A 73 -13.57 -9.03 -4.60
CA LYS A 73 -14.72 -9.31 -3.74
C LYS A 73 -15.87 -8.37 -4.10
#